data_19164cac8869811fcf65320239505cb3
#
_entry.id   19164cac8869811fcf65320239505cb3
#
_cell.length_a   1.000
_cell.length_b   1.000
_cell.length_c   1.000
_cell.angle_alpha   90.00
_cell.angle_beta   90.00
_cell.angle_gamma   90.00
#
_symmetry.space_group_name_H-M   'P 1'
#
loop_
_entity.id
_entity.type
_entity.pdbx_description
1 polymer ?
#
loop_
_entity_poly.entity_id
_entity_poly.type
_entity_poly.pdbx_seq_one_letter_code
_entity_poly.pdbx_strand_id
1 'polypeptide(L)'
;MPVVDPEVEQLQKQQQSISFRYSNPVLMRFMQTLDVNRAVTLYREISDMVDRRHMKPTSYAERVEKSLGNLAAAAENSDFQRANSLRLSAAGIETFQQAIVGVSRQANVRSRSDAEQVMSQSMSVARQYLGLPSEVVAMEFIFGTTDTLDKYSAFVPDDVRQGPSASAVEDSVVGIGVEVKPTEGGILVERVLPNGPAHEAGLEAGDVIVNIDGRTLSGMSFSQAVDMIGGPSGSRLSLGLKRSSGPAFAVSMIRRRVDIQSVSEVRMLDSTNSVGYVRLDKFAEKSSAEMDAALWKLHNAGMKSLVFDLRGNPGGLLTTAIELSDKFLPQGVIVSTRGRLAQDNMSESAKRSRTWKVPLVVLVDENSASASEIFAAAIQENQRGVIVGRKSYGKGTVQTHFPLQSVSGALRLTTAKFYSPNDREMAGAGVTPDVVVDDFKLESRQLNSGDKDIQAALRLASRPELAQMAERSAKPQTPGYSISDGRF
;
A
#
# COMPACT_ATOMS: atom_id res chain seq x y z
N MET A 1 1.72 -23.04 -18.92
CA MET A 1 1.54 -21.70 -19.49
C MET A 1 2.70 -21.43 -20.42
N PRO A 2 2.53 -20.84 -21.60
CA PRO A 2 3.66 -20.48 -22.45
C PRO A 2 4.55 -19.50 -21.68
N VAL A 3 5.86 -19.75 -21.69
CA VAL A 3 6.86 -18.85 -21.12
C VAL A 3 6.85 -17.61 -21.99
N VAL A 4 6.38 -16.50 -21.45
CA VAL A 4 6.45 -15.19 -22.13
C VAL A 4 7.92 -14.78 -22.16
N ASP A 5 8.42 -14.33 -23.30
CA ASP A 5 9.76 -13.82 -23.45
C ASP A 5 9.99 -12.66 -22.47
N PRO A 6 11.02 -12.68 -21.61
CA PRO A 6 11.29 -11.63 -20.63
C PRO A 6 11.39 -10.23 -21.22
N GLU A 7 11.89 -10.10 -22.46
CA GLU A 7 11.96 -8.81 -23.15
C GLU A 7 10.57 -8.28 -23.52
N VAL A 8 9.68 -9.16 -23.98
CA VAL A 8 8.29 -8.81 -24.30
C VAL A 8 7.54 -8.39 -23.04
N GLU A 9 7.74 -9.09 -21.92
CA GLU A 9 7.13 -8.74 -20.63
C GLU A 9 7.61 -7.37 -20.12
N GLN A 10 8.90 -7.08 -20.29
CA GLN A 10 9.48 -5.80 -19.90
C GLN A 10 8.94 -4.63 -20.73
N LEU A 11 8.82 -4.81 -22.04
CA LEU A 11 8.21 -3.83 -22.95
C LEU A 11 6.74 -3.58 -22.61
N GLN A 12 5.98 -4.63 -22.33
CA GLN A 12 4.58 -4.50 -21.92
C GLN A 12 4.43 -3.71 -20.60
N LYS A 13 5.26 -3.99 -19.61
CA LYS A 13 5.29 -3.25 -18.33
C LYS A 13 5.65 -1.77 -18.55
N GLN A 14 6.60 -1.49 -19.43
CA GLN A 14 6.97 -0.11 -19.77
C GLN A 14 5.80 0.63 -20.43
N GLN A 15 5.14 0.05 -21.42
CA GLN A 15 3.99 0.63 -22.07
C GLN A 15 2.80 0.84 -21.12
N GLN A 16 2.55 -0.10 -20.21
CA GLN A 16 1.53 0.05 -19.16
C GLN A 16 1.85 1.21 -18.21
N SER A 17 3.13 1.36 -17.82
CA SER A 17 3.56 2.47 -16.95
C SER A 17 3.37 3.83 -17.65
N ILE A 18 3.71 3.94 -18.94
CA ILE A 18 3.49 5.15 -19.73
C ILE A 18 2.00 5.44 -19.85
N SER A 19 1.17 4.45 -20.23
CA SER A 19 -0.28 4.61 -20.30
C SER A 19 -0.88 5.10 -18.98
N PHE A 20 -0.46 4.53 -17.84
CA PHE A 20 -0.91 4.99 -16.52
C PHE A 20 -0.58 6.47 -16.29
N ARG A 21 0.63 6.93 -16.60
CA ARG A 21 1.02 8.33 -16.41
C ARG A 21 0.17 9.31 -17.20
N TYR A 22 -0.09 8.99 -18.46
CA TYR A 22 -0.78 9.87 -19.40
C TYR A 22 -2.30 9.68 -19.46
N SER A 23 -2.83 8.70 -18.73
CA SER A 23 -4.27 8.53 -18.48
C SER A 23 -4.70 8.92 -17.05
N ASN A 24 -3.75 9.06 -16.12
CA ASN A 24 -4.03 9.43 -14.74
C ASN A 24 -4.41 10.91 -14.61
N PRO A 25 -5.64 11.25 -14.17
CA PRO A 25 -6.11 12.64 -14.14
C PRO A 25 -5.30 13.54 -13.20
N VAL A 26 -4.74 13.01 -12.11
CA VAL A 26 -3.95 13.78 -11.14
C VAL A 26 -2.61 14.16 -11.76
N LEU A 27 -1.90 13.19 -12.34
CA LEU A 27 -0.63 13.43 -13.04
C LEU A 27 -0.80 14.39 -14.23
N MET A 28 -1.86 14.21 -15.01
CA MET A 28 -2.14 15.07 -16.15
C MET A 28 -2.43 16.53 -15.72
N ARG A 29 -3.24 16.72 -14.69
CA ARG A 29 -3.48 18.08 -14.13
C ARG A 29 -2.17 18.69 -13.61
N PHE A 30 -1.38 17.91 -12.88
CA PHE A 30 -0.08 18.36 -12.37
C PHE A 30 0.85 18.79 -13.52
N MET A 31 1.03 17.97 -14.54
CA MET A 31 1.88 18.28 -15.69
C MET A 31 1.45 19.55 -16.41
N GLN A 32 0.16 19.84 -16.50
CA GLN A 32 -0.38 21.10 -17.08
C GLN A 32 -0.04 22.37 -16.26
N THR A 33 0.39 22.22 -15.00
CA THR A 33 0.81 23.36 -14.16
C THR A 33 2.30 23.67 -14.26
N LEU A 34 3.06 22.83 -14.95
CA LEU A 34 4.51 22.97 -15.06
C LEU A 34 4.91 23.81 -16.29
N ASP A 35 5.88 24.68 -16.08
CA ASP A 35 6.74 25.20 -17.14
C ASP A 35 8.08 24.46 -17.11
N VAL A 36 8.91 24.70 -18.15
CA VAL A 36 10.21 24.03 -18.28
C VAL A 36 11.15 24.30 -17.10
N ASN A 37 11.14 25.51 -16.54
CA ASN A 37 12.05 25.86 -15.43
C ASN A 37 11.67 25.13 -14.15
N ARG A 38 10.37 25.06 -13.86
CA ARG A 38 9.85 24.29 -12.71
C ARG A 38 10.10 22.80 -12.89
N ALA A 39 9.91 22.25 -14.09
CA ALA A 39 10.15 20.84 -14.37
C ALA A 39 11.64 20.47 -14.23
N VAL A 40 12.56 21.32 -14.70
CA VAL A 40 14.03 21.12 -14.52
C VAL A 40 14.40 21.27 -13.04
N THR A 41 13.81 22.23 -12.33
CA THR A 41 14.06 22.39 -10.88
C THR A 41 13.57 21.16 -10.09
N LEU A 42 12.41 20.62 -10.44
CA LEU A 42 11.88 19.39 -9.87
C LEU A 42 12.80 18.19 -10.15
N TYR A 43 13.29 18.06 -11.38
CA TYR A 43 14.26 16.99 -11.73
C TYR A 43 15.53 17.07 -10.85
N ARG A 44 16.06 18.29 -10.63
CA ARG A 44 17.22 18.50 -9.76
C ARG A 44 16.92 18.08 -8.32
N GLU A 45 15.80 18.53 -7.80
CA GLU A 45 15.39 18.23 -6.43
C GLU A 45 15.20 16.72 -6.21
N ILE A 46 14.50 16.04 -7.14
CA ILE A 46 14.29 14.59 -7.09
C ILE A 46 15.62 13.85 -7.19
N SER A 47 16.49 14.23 -8.12
CA SER A 47 17.80 13.60 -8.29
C SER A 47 18.66 13.71 -7.03
N ASP A 48 18.70 14.91 -6.42
CA ASP A 48 19.43 15.14 -5.16
C ASP A 48 18.84 14.32 -4.00
N MET A 49 17.53 14.21 -3.92
CA MET A 49 16.87 13.40 -2.88
C MET A 49 17.18 11.92 -3.06
N VAL A 50 17.13 11.40 -4.29
CA VAL A 50 17.49 10.01 -4.59
C VAL A 50 18.92 9.73 -4.14
N ASP A 51 19.86 10.61 -4.51
CA ASP A 51 21.28 10.44 -4.14
C ASP A 51 21.51 10.48 -2.64
N ARG A 52 20.79 11.33 -1.92
CA ARG A 52 20.99 11.51 -0.48
C ARG A 52 20.20 10.51 0.36
N ARG A 53 19.02 10.10 -0.08
CA ARG A 53 18.02 9.44 0.79
C ARG A 53 17.67 8.03 0.39
N HIS A 54 17.76 7.67 -0.90
CA HIS A 54 17.41 6.33 -1.33
C HIS A 54 18.42 5.30 -0.80
N MET A 55 17.92 4.14 -0.36
CA MET A 55 18.75 3.07 0.21
C MET A 55 19.83 2.58 -0.76
N LYS A 56 19.50 2.47 -2.04
CA LYS A 56 20.40 2.05 -3.11
C LYS A 56 20.19 2.97 -4.33
N PRO A 57 20.79 4.18 -4.35
CA PRO A 57 20.64 5.07 -5.47
C PRO A 57 21.30 4.47 -6.73
N THR A 58 20.70 4.71 -7.87
CA THR A 58 21.23 4.34 -9.18
C THR A 58 22.16 5.42 -9.72
N SER A 59 23.02 5.09 -10.67
CA SER A 59 23.89 6.06 -11.33
C SER A 59 23.12 7.02 -12.25
N TYR A 60 23.67 8.18 -12.51
CA TYR A 60 23.09 9.11 -13.49
C TYR A 60 23.03 8.51 -14.89
N ALA A 61 23.98 7.64 -15.24
CA ALA A 61 23.97 6.94 -16.52
C ALA A 61 22.73 6.02 -16.66
N GLU A 62 22.45 5.18 -15.64
CA GLU A 62 21.25 4.32 -15.61
C GLU A 62 19.95 5.13 -15.69
N ARG A 63 19.88 6.25 -14.94
CA ARG A 63 18.69 7.12 -14.95
C ARG A 63 18.45 7.74 -16.31
N VAL A 64 19.52 8.23 -16.97
CA VAL A 64 19.43 8.83 -18.31
C VAL A 64 19.08 7.79 -19.35
N GLU A 65 19.70 6.62 -19.32
CA GLU A 65 19.37 5.51 -20.22
C GLU A 65 17.89 5.13 -20.12
N LYS A 66 17.38 4.97 -18.89
CA LYS A 66 15.98 4.69 -18.64
C LYS A 66 15.05 5.80 -19.13
N SER A 67 15.44 7.06 -18.92
CA SER A 67 14.68 8.24 -19.36
C SER A 67 14.57 8.31 -20.87
N LEU A 68 15.69 8.10 -21.58
CA LEU A 68 15.71 8.06 -23.04
C LEU A 68 14.89 6.89 -23.60
N GLY A 69 15.00 5.71 -22.97
CA GLY A 69 14.20 4.56 -23.31
C GLY A 69 12.70 4.78 -23.10
N ASN A 70 12.31 5.44 -22.00
CA ASN A 70 10.92 5.82 -21.76
C ASN A 70 10.41 6.82 -22.80
N LEU A 71 11.20 7.86 -23.11
CA LEU A 71 10.85 8.89 -24.09
C LEU A 71 10.68 8.29 -25.50
N ALA A 72 11.55 7.37 -25.90
CA ALA A 72 11.43 6.66 -27.18
C ALA A 72 10.16 5.78 -27.23
N ALA A 73 9.89 5.03 -26.16
CA ALA A 73 8.70 4.17 -26.05
C ALA A 73 7.39 4.96 -25.96
N ALA A 74 7.41 6.15 -25.35
CA ALA A 74 6.26 7.03 -25.23
C ALA A 74 5.74 7.51 -26.59
N ALA A 75 6.61 7.69 -27.59
CA ALA A 75 6.21 8.10 -28.94
C ALA A 75 5.25 7.09 -29.60
N GLU A 76 5.32 5.80 -29.26
CA GLU A 76 4.40 4.74 -29.74
C GLU A 76 3.12 4.65 -28.92
N ASN A 77 3.10 5.21 -27.72
CA ASN A 77 1.99 5.05 -26.78
C ASN A 77 0.82 5.95 -27.14
N SER A 78 -0.37 5.37 -27.31
CA SER A 78 -1.58 6.10 -27.71
C SER A 78 -2.07 7.12 -26.68
N ASP A 79 -1.90 6.83 -25.37
CA ASP A 79 -2.29 7.74 -24.30
C ASP A 79 -1.34 8.94 -24.24
N PHE A 80 -0.05 8.71 -24.41
CA PHE A 80 0.95 9.77 -24.54
C PHE A 80 0.66 10.69 -25.75
N GLN A 81 0.40 10.11 -26.93
CA GLN A 81 0.09 10.88 -28.13
C GLN A 81 -1.17 11.72 -27.92
N ARG A 82 -2.23 11.12 -27.34
CA ARG A 82 -3.49 11.83 -27.06
C ARG A 82 -3.29 12.98 -26.07
N ALA A 83 -2.58 12.73 -24.97
CA ALA A 83 -2.32 13.71 -23.92
C ALA A 83 -1.53 14.93 -24.44
N ASN A 84 -0.65 14.73 -25.42
CA ASN A 84 0.19 15.78 -26.01
C ASN A 84 -0.31 16.25 -27.38
N SER A 85 -1.53 15.86 -27.79
CA SER A 85 -2.15 16.24 -29.07
C SER A 85 -1.30 15.91 -30.31
N LEU A 86 -0.53 14.81 -30.23
CA LEU A 86 0.36 14.36 -31.29
C LEU A 86 -0.42 13.49 -32.31
N ARG A 87 -0.05 13.63 -33.59
CA ARG A 87 -0.51 12.76 -34.68
C ARG A 87 0.72 12.29 -35.44
N LEU A 88 1.29 11.16 -35.00
CA LEU A 88 2.55 10.66 -35.51
C LEU A 88 2.30 9.53 -36.53
N SER A 89 3.08 9.56 -37.62
CA SER A 89 3.17 8.41 -38.53
C SER A 89 4.22 7.42 -38.01
N ALA A 90 4.14 6.16 -38.43
CA ALA A 90 5.14 5.14 -38.07
C ALA A 90 6.57 5.59 -38.44
N ALA A 91 6.76 6.16 -39.63
CA ALA A 91 8.05 6.69 -40.07
C ALA A 91 8.54 7.89 -39.21
N GLY A 92 7.61 8.74 -38.74
CA GLY A 92 7.96 9.86 -37.84
C GLY A 92 8.40 9.35 -36.47
N ILE A 93 7.72 8.33 -35.93
CA ILE A 93 8.11 7.67 -34.67
C ILE A 93 9.51 7.06 -34.80
N GLU A 94 9.75 6.28 -35.86
CA GLU A 94 11.04 5.64 -36.12
C GLU A 94 12.17 6.68 -36.23
N THR A 95 11.95 7.77 -36.98
CA THR A 95 12.94 8.85 -37.13
C THR A 95 13.26 9.49 -35.78
N PHE A 96 12.26 9.75 -34.96
CA PHE A 96 12.45 10.28 -33.61
C PHE A 96 13.24 9.31 -32.72
N GLN A 97 12.88 8.04 -32.73
CA GLN A 97 13.57 7.00 -31.94
C GLN A 97 15.03 6.88 -32.34
N GLN A 98 15.36 6.93 -33.66
CA GLN A 98 16.74 6.94 -34.14
C GLN A 98 17.51 8.17 -33.66
N ALA A 99 16.85 9.35 -33.64
CA ALA A 99 17.46 10.57 -33.11
C ALA A 99 17.76 10.47 -31.60
N ILE A 100 16.84 9.89 -30.81
CA ILE A 100 17.07 9.63 -29.36
C ILE A 100 18.19 8.62 -29.14
N VAL A 101 18.27 7.56 -29.95
CA VAL A 101 19.40 6.62 -29.92
C VAL A 101 20.71 7.34 -30.23
N GLY A 102 20.70 8.29 -31.17
CA GLY A 102 21.84 9.14 -31.46
C GLY A 102 22.31 9.95 -30.24
N VAL A 103 21.39 10.56 -29.49
CA VAL A 103 21.68 11.26 -28.23
C VAL A 103 22.29 10.31 -27.21
N SER A 104 21.70 9.11 -27.03
CA SER A 104 22.17 8.09 -26.09
C SER A 104 23.61 7.65 -26.37
N ARG A 105 23.93 7.39 -27.66
CA ARG A 105 25.28 6.95 -28.05
C ARG A 105 26.38 7.99 -27.82
N GLN A 106 26.04 9.28 -27.86
CA GLN A 106 26.97 10.38 -27.63
C GLN A 106 27.07 10.74 -26.13
N ALA A 107 26.16 10.28 -25.31
CA ALA A 107 26.08 10.61 -23.90
C ALA A 107 27.23 9.96 -23.11
N ASN A 108 27.98 10.77 -22.37
CA ASN A 108 28.96 10.31 -21.38
C ASN A 108 28.54 10.86 -20.01
N VAL A 109 27.63 10.15 -19.34
CA VAL A 109 26.94 10.64 -18.14
C VAL A 109 27.64 10.15 -16.89
N ARG A 110 28.29 11.05 -16.15
CA ARG A 110 28.97 10.78 -14.88
C ARG A 110 28.42 11.59 -13.72
N SER A 111 27.72 12.67 -14.03
CA SER A 111 27.23 13.64 -13.06
C SER A 111 25.80 14.09 -13.40
N ARG A 112 25.17 14.81 -12.44
CA ARG A 112 23.89 15.47 -12.69
C ARG A 112 23.99 16.49 -13.83
N SER A 113 25.08 17.23 -13.92
CA SER A 113 25.28 18.21 -14.98
C SER A 113 25.28 17.55 -16.37
N ASP A 114 25.94 16.40 -16.51
CA ASP A 114 25.92 15.64 -17.75
C ASP A 114 24.50 15.15 -18.09
N ALA A 115 23.76 14.67 -17.09
CA ALA A 115 22.37 14.25 -17.26
C ALA A 115 21.46 15.43 -17.70
N GLU A 116 21.63 16.62 -17.11
CA GLU A 116 20.91 17.83 -17.51
C GLU A 116 21.26 18.25 -18.96
N GLN A 117 22.49 18.07 -19.37
CA GLN A 117 22.92 18.35 -20.76
C GLN A 117 22.22 17.39 -21.74
N VAL A 118 22.17 16.09 -21.42
CA VAL A 118 21.47 15.11 -22.24
C VAL A 118 19.96 15.40 -22.27
N MET A 119 19.37 15.77 -21.13
CA MET A 119 17.96 16.19 -21.06
C MET A 119 17.70 17.40 -21.98
N SER A 120 18.55 18.42 -21.97
CA SER A 120 18.45 19.59 -22.84
C SER A 120 18.56 19.24 -24.34
N GLN A 121 19.48 18.34 -24.70
CA GLN A 121 19.59 17.81 -26.07
C GLN A 121 18.30 17.06 -26.47
N SER A 122 17.76 16.22 -25.57
CA SER A 122 16.52 15.47 -25.79
C SER A 122 15.32 16.40 -25.96
N MET A 123 15.25 17.51 -25.21
CA MET A 123 14.23 18.56 -25.40
C MET A 123 14.29 19.16 -26.80
N SER A 124 15.49 19.42 -27.30
CA SER A 124 15.70 19.98 -28.66
C SER A 124 15.26 18.98 -29.74
N VAL A 125 15.64 17.71 -29.60
CA VAL A 125 15.24 16.62 -30.49
C VAL A 125 13.72 16.42 -30.46
N ALA A 126 13.12 16.32 -29.28
CA ALA A 126 11.68 16.09 -29.12
C ALA A 126 10.87 17.25 -29.70
N ARG A 127 11.31 18.48 -29.52
CA ARG A 127 10.69 19.66 -30.14
C ARG A 127 10.79 19.64 -31.66
N GLN A 128 11.96 19.28 -32.19
CA GLN A 128 12.20 19.26 -33.64
C GLN A 128 11.37 18.20 -34.36
N TYR A 129 11.31 16.97 -33.82
CA TYR A 129 10.68 15.83 -34.51
C TYR A 129 9.23 15.63 -34.15
N LEU A 130 8.81 15.96 -32.92
CA LEU A 130 7.46 15.73 -32.42
C LEU A 130 6.66 17.00 -32.11
N GLY A 131 7.34 18.18 -32.06
CA GLY A 131 6.72 19.40 -31.54
C GLY A 131 6.44 19.34 -30.04
N LEU A 132 7.07 18.42 -29.30
CA LEU A 132 6.78 18.15 -27.91
C LEU A 132 7.29 19.28 -27.01
N PRO A 133 6.50 19.74 -26.00
CA PRO A 133 6.94 20.71 -25.01
C PRO A 133 8.10 20.18 -24.15
N SER A 134 9.02 21.08 -23.79
CA SER A 134 10.23 20.73 -23.05
C SER A 134 9.96 20.18 -21.65
N GLU A 135 8.91 20.65 -20.97
CA GLU A 135 8.46 20.18 -19.66
C GLU A 135 8.01 18.72 -19.69
N VAL A 136 7.45 18.23 -20.80
CA VAL A 136 7.08 16.81 -20.96
C VAL A 136 8.34 15.94 -21.00
N VAL A 137 9.38 16.39 -21.70
CA VAL A 137 10.66 15.68 -21.72
C VAL A 137 11.30 15.67 -20.34
N ALA A 138 11.27 16.79 -19.60
CA ALA A 138 11.78 16.84 -18.22
C ALA A 138 11.00 15.87 -17.31
N MET A 139 9.69 15.74 -17.49
CA MET A 139 8.89 14.76 -16.73
C MET A 139 9.29 13.32 -17.05
N GLU A 140 9.60 12.98 -18.31
CA GLU A 140 10.10 11.65 -18.64
C GLU A 140 11.48 11.37 -18.01
N PHE A 141 12.32 12.40 -17.81
CA PHE A 141 13.56 12.26 -17.05
C PHE A 141 13.32 12.06 -15.54
N ILE A 142 12.28 12.68 -14.98
CA ILE A 142 11.84 12.44 -13.61
C ILE A 142 11.32 11.01 -13.47
N PHE A 143 10.43 10.57 -14.35
CA PHE A 143 9.91 9.22 -14.34
C PHE A 143 11.02 8.18 -14.60
N GLY A 144 11.91 8.42 -15.56
CA GLY A 144 13.06 7.55 -15.80
C GLY A 144 13.95 7.41 -14.56
N THR A 145 14.19 8.51 -13.83
CA THR A 145 14.92 8.47 -12.57
C THR A 145 14.22 7.59 -11.54
N THR A 146 12.91 7.75 -11.35
CA THR A 146 12.17 6.92 -10.37
C THR A 146 12.00 5.47 -10.82
N ASP A 147 11.87 5.22 -12.13
CA ASP A 147 11.73 3.87 -12.70
C ASP A 147 13.01 3.01 -12.59
N THR A 148 14.18 3.64 -12.37
CA THR A 148 15.41 2.89 -12.08
C THR A 148 15.50 2.40 -10.63
N LEU A 149 14.62 2.90 -9.76
CA LEU A 149 14.58 2.53 -8.35
C LEU A 149 13.72 1.27 -8.15
N ASP A 150 13.45 0.94 -6.89
CA ASP A 150 12.54 -0.16 -6.58
C ASP A 150 11.06 0.21 -6.86
N LYS A 151 10.21 -0.82 -6.94
CA LYS A 151 8.77 -0.67 -7.26
C LYS A 151 7.95 0.16 -6.23
N TYR A 152 8.54 0.53 -5.12
CA TYR A 152 7.89 1.29 -4.05
C TYR A 152 8.29 2.77 -4.06
N SER A 153 9.39 3.11 -4.73
CA SER A 153 9.86 4.48 -4.89
C SER A 153 9.14 5.17 -6.04
N ALA A 154 8.59 6.36 -5.81
CA ALA A 154 7.82 7.08 -6.83
C ALA A 154 7.71 8.58 -6.52
N PHE A 155 7.58 9.39 -7.55
CA PHE A 155 7.08 10.75 -7.45
C PHE A 155 5.55 10.73 -7.28
N VAL A 156 5.04 11.43 -6.26
CA VAL A 156 3.60 11.50 -5.91
C VAL A 156 3.19 12.97 -5.89
N PRO A 157 2.56 13.49 -6.94
CA PRO A 157 2.02 14.85 -6.93
C PRO A 157 0.79 14.94 -6.03
N ASP A 158 0.60 16.07 -5.35
CA ASP A 158 -0.64 16.33 -4.63
C ASP A 158 -1.79 16.59 -5.61
N ASP A 159 -2.98 16.12 -5.26
CA ASP A 159 -4.19 16.57 -5.93
C ASP A 159 -4.61 17.93 -5.36
N VAL A 160 -4.29 18.99 -6.09
CA VAL A 160 -4.55 20.38 -5.70
C VAL A 160 -6.03 20.64 -5.37
N ARG A 161 -6.95 19.75 -5.80
CA ARG A 161 -8.39 19.87 -5.53
C ARG A 161 -8.82 19.18 -4.23
N GLN A 162 -8.03 18.26 -3.72
CA GLN A 162 -8.36 17.46 -2.53
C GLN A 162 -7.51 17.83 -1.29
N GLY A 163 -6.56 18.77 -1.40
CA GLY A 163 -5.57 19.05 -0.38
C GLY A 163 -4.46 17.99 -0.32
N PRO A 164 -3.60 18.00 0.70
CA PRO A 164 -2.50 17.04 0.81
C PRO A 164 -3.03 15.62 0.66
N SER A 165 -2.44 14.93 -0.29
CA SER A 165 -2.87 13.59 -0.72
C SER A 165 -3.06 12.69 0.49
N ALA A 166 -4.28 12.19 0.62
CA ALA A 166 -4.61 11.12 1.51
C ALA A 166 -3.60 9.99 1.34
N SER A 167 -2.65 9.87 2.27
CA SER A 167 -1.80 8.70 2.31
C SER A 167 -2.71 7.48 2.53
N ALA A 168 -2.31 6.32 2.03
CA ALA A 168 -3.04 5.04 2.23
C ALA A 168 -3.26 4.67 3.72
N VAL A 169 -2.94 5.57 4.63
CA VAL A 169 -2.98 5.48 6.09
C VAL A 169 -4.09 6.35 6.69
N GLU A 170 -4.90 7.05 5.87
CA GLU A 170 -5.97 7.87 6.42
C GLU A 170 -7.01 7.03 7.17
N ASP A 171 -7.27 7.44 8.42
CA ASP A 171 -8.30 6.87 9.29
C ASP A 171 -9.71 7.34 8.94
N SER A 172 -9.84 8.16 7.89
CA SER A 172 -11.12 8.72 7.48
C SER A 172 -11.14 9.06 5.99
N VAL A 173 -12.30 8.99 5.40
CA VAL A 173 -12.56 9.38 4.02
C VAL A 173 -13.68 10.40 3.96
N VAL A 174 -13.60 11.38 3.05
CA VAL A 174 -14.74 12.24 2.77
C VAL A 174 -15.63 11.56 1.73
N GLY A 175 -16.84 11.24 2.14
CA GLY A 175 -17.80 10.52 1.31
C GLY A 175 -19.04 10.13 2.06
N ILE A 176 -19.63 9.01 1.70
CA ILE A 176 -20.84 8.47 2.32
C ILE A 176 -20.60 7.24 3.21
N GLY A 177 -19.37 6.68 3.21
CA GLY A 177 -19.02 5.53 4.04
C GLY A 177 -19.55 4.21 3.48
N VAL A 178 -19.24 3.89 2.23
CA VAL A 178 -19.52 2.60 1.59
C VAL A 178 -18.28 2.04 0.92
N GLU A 179 -18.13 0.73 0.95
CA GLU A 179 -17.23 -0.03 0.07
C GLU A 179 -18.07 -0.62 -1.05
N VAL A 180 -17.60 -0.49 -2.28
CA VAL A 180 -18.38 -0.81 -3.46
C VAL A 180 -17.58 -1.61 -4.49
N LYS A 181 -18.27 -2.42 -5.29
CA LYS A 181 -17.70 -3.10 -6.45
C LYS A 181 -18.59 -3.01 -7.67
N PRO A 182 -18.04 -3.19 -8.87
CA PRO A 182 -18.84 -3.23 -10.09
C PRO A 182 -19.77 -4.44 -10.07
N THR A 183 -21.00 -4.25 -10.60
CA THR A 183 -21.96 -5.33 -10.85
C THR A 183 -22.74 -5.06 -12.14
N GLU A 184 -23.44 -6.06 -12.63
CA GLU A 184 -24.29 -5.90 -13.81
C GLU A 184 -25.43 -4.92 -13.52
N GLY A 185 -25.47 -3.83 -14.30
CA GLY A 185 -26.48 -2.78 -14.17
C GLY A 185 -26.27 -1.74 -13.08
N GLY A 186 -25.11 -1.72 -12.38
CA GLY A 186 -24.85 -0.72 -11.35
C GLY A 186 -23.60 -0.94 -10.53
N ILE A 187 -23.64 -0.48 -9.29
CA ILE A 187 -22.59 -0.62 -8.30
C ILE A 187 -23.15 -1.35 -7.08
N LEU A 188 -22.56 -2.49 -6.71
CA LEU A 188 -22.94 -3.23 -5.52
C LEU A 188 -22.27 -2.62 -4.28
N VAL A 189 -23.05 -2.37 -3.25
CA VAL A 189 -22.56 -2.02 -1.91
C VAL A 189 -22.09 -3.30 -1.22
N GLU A 190 -20.77 -3.45 -1.02
CA GLU A 190 -20.20 -4.60 -0.31
C GLU A 190 -20.25 -4.43 1.20
N ARG A 191 -19.99 -3.21 1.67
CA ARG A 191 -20.01 -2.88 3.09
C ARG A 191 -20.48 -1.45 3.31
N VAL A 192 -21.21 -1.23 4.40
CA VAL A 192 -21.58 0.10 4.89
C VAL A 192 -20.82 0.36 6.19
N LEU A 193 -20.07 1.46 6.23
CA LEU A 193 -19.29 1.84 7.40
C LEU A 193 -20.21 2.36 8.50
N PRO A 194 -20.05 1.90 9.75
CA PRO A 194 -20.86 2.38 10.89
C PRO A 194 -20.74 3.90 11.06
N ASN A 195 -21.82 4.53 11.49
CA ASN A 195 -21.87 5.97 11.74
C ASN A 195 -21.55 6.85 10.51
N GLY A 196 -21.56 6.28 9.29
CA GLY A 196 -21.44 7.02 8.04
C GLY A 196 -22.78 7.52 7.51
N PRO A 197 -22.80 8.50 6.56
CA PRO A 197 -24.03 8.97 5.93
C PRO A 197 -24.89 7.87 5.31
N ALA A 198 -24.25 6.88 4.68
CA ALA A 198 -24.95 5.71 4.11
C ALA A 198 -25.62 4.85 5.18
N HIS A 199 -24.93 4.61 6.30
CA HIS A 199 -25.49 3.87 7.44
C HIS A 199 -26.72 4.59 8.02
N GLU A 200 -26.63 5.91 8.22
CA GLU A 200 -27.73 6.72 8.73
C GLU A 200 -28.90 6.82 7.76
N ALA A 201 -28.63 6.73 6.45
CA ALA A 201 -29.65 6.69 5.41
C ALA A 201 -30.26 5.28 5.18
N GLY A 202 -29.81 4.26 5.94
CA GLY A 202 -30.36 2.90 5.89
C GLY A 202 -29.88 2.07 4.69
N LEU A 203 -28.71 2.38 4.13
CA LEU A 203 -28.07 1.49 3.15
C LEU A 203 -27.58 0.22 3.84
N GLU A 204 -27.63 -0.89 3.12
CA GLU A 204 -27.19 -2.19 3.58
C GLU A 204 -26.24 -2.84 2.57
N ALA A 205 -25.39 -3.74 3.05
CA ALA A 205 -24.61 -4.60 2.17
C ALA A 205 -25.55 -5.44 1.29
N GLY A 206 -25.27 -5.49 -0.01
CA GLY A 206 -26.13 -6.13 -1.00
C GLY A 206 -27.04 -5.16 -1.77
N ASP A 207 -27.15 -3.89 -1.36
CA ASP A 207 -27.84 -2.89 -2.14
C ASP A 207 -27.07 -2.60 -3.46
N VAL A 208 -27.80 -2.40 -4.55
CA VAL A 208 -27.23 -2.03 -5.83
C VAL A 208 -27.59 -0.57 -6.14
N ILE A 209 -26.57 0.28 -6.29
CA ILE A 209 -26.72 1.68 -6.73
C ILE A 209 -26.95 1.65 -8.25
N VAL A 210 -28.08 2.16 -8.71
CA VAL A 210 -28.46 2.19 -10.13
C VAL A 210 -28.59 3.63 -10.68
N ASN A 211 -28.61 4.62 -9.79
CA ASN A 211 -28.73 6.05 -10.14
C ASN A 211 -27.94 6.89 -9.15
N ILE A 212 -27.28 7.95 -9.64
CA ILE A 212 -26.56 8.94 -8.83
C ILE A 212 -26.99 10.34 -9.31
N ASP A 213 -27.57 11.16 -8.41
CA ASP A 213 -28.03 12.53 -8.68
C ASP A 213 -28.92 12.62 -9.95
N GLY A 214 -29.84 11.65 -10.10
CA GLY A 214 -30.74 11.58 -11.25
C GLY A 214 -30.15 10.97 -12.51
N ARG A 215 -28.87 10.60 -12.53
CA ARG A 215 -28.22 9.97 -13.69
C ARG A 215 -28.16 8.47 -13.54
N THR A 216 -28.57 7.72 -14.55
CA THR A 216 -28.44 6.27 -14.58
C THR A 216 -26.98 5.86 -14.76
N LEU A 217 -26.56 4.74 -14.19
CA LEU A 217 -25.20 4.20 -14.31
C LEU A 217 -24.99 3.36 -15.58
N SER A 218 -26.05 3.13 -16.36
CA SER A 218 -25.96 2.36 -17.60
C SER A 218 -25.00 3.03 -18.60
N GLY A 219 -23.99 2.29 -19.02
CA GLY A 219 -22.94 2.80 -19.93
C GLY A 219 -21.85 3.65 -19.28
N MET A 220 -21.88 3.84 -17.96
CA MET A 220 -20.85 4.55 -17.21
C MET A 220 -19.77 3.58 -16.72
N SER A 221 -18.51 4.01 -16.75
CA SER A 221 -17.43 3.20 -16.14
C SER A 221 -17.55 3.19 -14.62
N PHE A 222 -17.05 2.11 -13.99
CA PHE A 222 -17.03 2.01 -12.53
C PHE A 222 -16.31 3.19 -11.85
N SER A 223 -15.17 3.62 -12.41
CA SER A 223 -14.42 4.76 -11.88
C SER A 223 -15.23 6.05 -11.92
N GLN A 224 -15.90 6.36 -13.04
CA GLN A 224 -16.74 7.54 -13.17
C GLN A 224 -17.89 7.55 -12.15
N ALA A 225 -18.50 6.41 -11.91
CA ALA A 225 -19.59 6.30 -10.96
C ALA A 225 -19.08 6.43 -9.50
N VAL A 226 -17.91 5.88 -9.18
CA VAL A 226 -17.26 6.06 -7.86
C VAL A 226 -16.89 7.53 -7.64
N ASP A 227 -16.37 8.22 -8.67
CA ASP A 227 -16.06 9.65 -8.60
C ASP A 227 -17.32 10.50 -8.32
N MET A 228 -18.49 10.09 -8.83
CA MET A 228 -19.76 10.76 -8.55
C MET A 228 -20.28 10.48 -7.13
N ILE A 229 -20.00 9.29 -6.55
CA ILE A 229 -20.30 8.99 -5.14
C ILE A 229 -19.42 9.84 -4.23
N GLY A 230 -18.17 10.03 -4.59
CA GLY A 230 -17.24 10.95 -3.95
C GLY A 230 -17.69 12.42 -4.10
N GLY A 231 -17.00 13.33 -3.42
CA GLY A 231 -17.22 14.76 -3.54
C GLY A 231 -16.91 15.54 -2.26
N PRO A 232 -17.04 16.88 -2.29
CA PRO A 232 -16.70 17.74 -1.16
C PRO A 232 -17.56 17.45 0.07
N SER A 233 -16.95 17.56 1.27
CA SER A 233 -17.70 17.51 2.53
C SER A 233 -18.78 18.58 2.57
N GLY A 234 -19.96 18.25 3.07
CA GLY A 234 -21.13 19.12 3.11
C GLY A 234 -21.98 19.11 1.84
N SER A 235 -21.51 18.48 0.74
CA SER A 235 -22.31 18.38 -0.48
C SER A 235 -23.38 17.28 -0.36
N ARG A 236 -24.54 17.52 -0.99
CA ARG A 236 -25.64 16.55 -1.03
C ARG A 236 -25.39 15.51 -2.14
N LEU A 237 -25.80 14.27 -1.86
CA LEU A 237 -25.82 13.14 -2.79
C LEU A 237 -27.21 12.50 -2.75
N SER A 238 -27.77 12.18 -3.91
CA SER A 238 -28.98 11.37 -4.03
C SER A 238 -28.65 10.07 -4.77
N LEU A 239 -29.04 8.93 -4.18
CA LEU A 239 -28.82 7.61 -4.77
C LEU A 239 -30.16 6.92 -5.03
N GLY A 240 -30.32 6.36 -6.23
CA GLY A 240 -31.34 5.38 -6.53
C GLY A 240 -30.79 3.97 -6.28
N LEU A 241 -31.45 3.23 -5.44
CA LEU A 241 -31.03 1.91 -4.94
C LEU A 241 -32.00 0.84 -5.34
N LYS A 242 -31.49 -0.38 -5.57
CA LYS A 242 -32.28 -1.59 -5.76
C LYS A 242 -31.80 -2.63 -4.74
N ARG A 243 -32.73 -3.07 -3.90
CA ARG A 243 -32.50 -4.18 -2.97
C ARG A 243 -33.12 -5.46 -3.54
N SER A 244 -32.48 -6.61 -3.33
CA SER A 244 -32.90 -7.89 -3.94
C SER A 244 -34.37 -8.27 -3.67
N SER A 245 -34.95 -7.81 -2.57
CA SER A 245 -36.29 -8.22 -2.10
C SER A 245 -37.35 -7.09 -2.17
N GLY A 246 -37.09 -5.98 -2.89
CA GLY A 246 -38.02 -4.85 -2.87
C GLY A 246 -38.01 -3.97 -4.15
N PRO A 247 -38.94 -3.01 -4.22
CA PRO A 247 -38.92 -2.00 -5.28
C PRO A 247 -37.67 -1.10 -5.16
N ALA A 248 -37.29 -0.47 -6.28
CA ALA A 248 -36.25 0.56 -6.26
C ALA A 248 -36.70 1.74 -5.37
N PHE A 249 -35.80 2.27 -4.59
CA PHE A 249 -36.04 3.41 -3.70
C PHE A 249 -34.91 4.43 -3.82
N ALA A 250 -35.15 5.65 -3.37
CA ALA A 250 -34.14 6.70 -3.40
C ALA A 250 -33.84 7.17 -1.99
N VAL A 251 -32.56 7.48 -1.75
CA VAL A 251 -32.09 8.08 -0.50
C VAL A 251 -31.26 9.32 -0.80
N SER A 252 -31.32 10.30 0.09
CA SER A 252 -30.47 11.50 -0.01
C SER A 252 -29.68 11.66 1.28
N MET A 253 -28.40 12.01 1.13
CA MET A 253 -27.48 12.16 2.26
C MET A 253 -26.48 13.30 2.00
N ILE A 254 -25.77 13.70 3.05
CA ILE A 254 -24.73 14.72 2.95
C ILE A 254 -23.39 14.04 3.12
N ARG A 255 -22.48 14.25 2.16
CA ARG A 255 -21.10 13.77 2.25
C ARG A 255 -20.41 14.42 3.42
N ARG A 256 -19.73 13.63 4.21
CA ARG A 256 -18.93 14.10 5.34
C ARG A 256 -17.70 13.24 5.55
N ARG A 257 -16.85 13.66 6.47
CA ARG A 257 -15.75 12.82 6.92
C ARG A 257 -16.31 11.60 7.66
N VAL A 258 -15.93 10.41 7.23
CA VAL A 258 -16.30 9.11 7.81
C VAL A 258 -15.03 8.45 8.31
N ASP A 259 -15.00 8.11 9.59
CA ASP A 259 -13.89 7.34 10.17
C ASP A 259 -13.92 5.91 9.64
N ILE A 260 -12.79 5.44 9.15
CA ILE A 260 -12.60 4.07 8.70
C ILE A 260 -12.04 3.28 9.87
N GLN A 261 -12.87 2.45 10.50
CA GLN A 261 -12.40 1.55 11.55
C GLN A 261 -11.41 0.54 10.95
N SER A 262 -10.29 0.40 11.60
CA SER A 262 -9.27 -0.58 11.24
C SER A 262 -9.57 -1.96 11.82
N VAL A 263 -10.21 -2.02 12.99
CA VAL A 263 -10.74 -3.24 13.61
C VAL A 263 -12.15 -3.48 13.10
N SER A 264 -12.33 -4.43 12.18
CA SER A 264 -13.58 -4.62 11.45
C SER A 264 -14.52 -5.66 12.06
N GLU A 265 -13.96 -6.66 12.77
CA GLU A 265 -14.76 -7.70 13.42
C GLU A 265 -14.25 -7.99 14.83
N VAL A 266 -15.19 -8.02 15.80
CA VAL A 266 -14.93 -8.35 17.20
C VAL A 266 -16.04 -9.23 17.73
N ARG A 267 -15.77 -10.53 17.92
CA ARG A 267 -16.80 -11.48 18.41
C ARG A 267 -16.19 -12.68 19.14
N MET A 268 -16.98 -13.38 19.92
CA MET A 268 -16.64 -14.74 20.37
C MET A 268 -16.78 -15.67 19.17
N LEU A 269 -15.71 -16.36 18.80
CA LEU A 269 -15.66 -17.30 17.68
C LEU A 269 -16.19 -18.69 18.11
N ASP A 270 -15.81 -19.08 19.32
CA ASP A 270 -16.28 -20.30 19.98
C ASP A 270 -16.60 -19.97 21.45
N SER A 271 -17.88 -19.91 21.77
CA SER A 271 -18.33 -19.60 23.12
C SER A 271 -18.07 -20.76 24.11
N THR A 272 -18.04 -22.01 23.63
CA THR A 272 -17.78 -23.20 24.45
C THR A 272 -16.36 -23.21 24.96
N ASN A 273 -15.40 -22.95 24.08
CA ASN A 273 -13.96 -22.90 24.40
C ASN A 273 -13.48 -21.48 24.75
N SER A 274 -14.40 -20.51 24.80
CA SER A 274 -14.09 -19.11 25.14
C SER A 274 -13.02 -18.47 24.23
N VAL A 275 -13.10 -18.75 22.91
CA VAL A 275 -12.18 -18.21 21.90
C VAL A 275 -12.71 -16.90 21.36
N GLY A 276 -12.00 -15.80 21.62
CA GLY A 276 -12.26 -14.50 21.03
C GLY A 276 -11.65 -14.38 19.64
N TYR A 277 -12.22 -13.50 18.81
CA TYR A 277 -11.76 -13.19 17.48
C TYR A 277 -11.76 -11.68 17.24
N VAL A 278 -10.65 -11.20 16.65
CA VAL A 278 -10.49 -9.82 16.20
C VAL A 278 -9.89 -9.84 14.81
N ARG A 279 -10.46 -9.06 13.89
CA ARG A 279 -9.91 -8.80 12.56
C ARG A 279 -9.41 -7.37 12.48
N LEU A 280 -8.19 -7.20 11.99
CA LEU A 280 -7.58 -5.91 11.68
C LEU A 280 -7.36 -5.81 10.17
N ASP A 281 -7.99 -4.83 9.52
CA ASP A 281 -7.89 -4.66 8.07
C ASP A 281 -6.69 -3.79 7.66
N LYS A 282 -6.20 -2.90 8.53
CA LYS A 282 -5.01 -2.08 8.32
C LYS A 282 -4.40 -1.61 9.64
N PHE A 283 -3.13 -1.20 9.62
CA PHE A 283 -2.44 -0.57 10.74
C PHE A 283 -2.53 0.95 10.61
N ALA A 284 -3.56 1.55 11.17
CA ALA A 284 -3.88 2.96 11.14
C ALA A 284 -3.59 3.64 12.49
N GLU A 285 -3.64 4.96 12.56
CA GLU A 285 -3.34 5.71 13.79
C GLU A 285 -4.24 5.30 14.97
N LYS A 286 -5.54 5.08 14.70
CA LYS A 286 -6.53 4.70 15.73
C LYS A 286 -6.53 3.20 16.07
N SER A 287 -5.82 2.34 15.31
CA SER A 287 -5.88 0.88 15.47
C SER A 287 -5.48 0.42 16.87
N SER A 288 -4.53 1.11 17.50
CA SER A 288 -4.08 0.78 18.87
C SER A 288 -5.21 0.94 19.89
N ALA A 289 -5.96 2.04 19.83
CA ALA A 289 -7.11 2.29 20.70
C ALA A 289 -8.32 1.40 20.38
N GLU A 290 -8.58 1.16 19.08
CA GLU A 290 -9.65 0.25 18.64
C GLU A 290 -9.38 -1.18 19.11
N MET A 291 -8.12 -1.63 19.06
CA MET A 291 -7.72 -2.93 19.58
C MET A 291 -7.90 -3.04 21.10
N ASP A 292 -7.56 -2.00 21.85
CA ASP A 292 -7.82 -1.99 23.31
C ASP A 292 -9.32 -2.17 23.61
N ALA A 293 -10.17 -1.43 22.92
CA ALA A 293 -11.63 -1.57 23.06
C ALA A 293 -12.12 -2.98 22.68
N ALA A 294 -11.59 -3.56 21.60
CA ALA A 294 -11.91 -4.92 21.15
C ALA A 294 -11.49 -5.96 22.19
N LEU A 295 -10.27 -5.88 22.71
CA LEU A 295 -9.74 -6.82 23.68
C LEU A 295 -10.52 -6.75 25.02
N TRP A 296 -10.88 -5.55 25.49
CA TRP A 296 -11.73 -5.40 26.67
C TRP A 296 -13.15 -5.93 26.45
N LYS A 297 -13.74 -5.71 25.28
CA LYS A 297 -15.05 -6.30 24.93
C LYS A 297 -15.02 -7.81 24.99
N LEU A 298 -14.00 -8.44 24.42
CA LEU A 298 -13.84 -9.89 24.43
C LEU A 298 -13.52 -10.44 25.82
N HIS A 299 -12.70 -9.73 26.60
CA HIS A 299 -12.40 -10.08 28.00
C HIS A 299 -13.67 -10.11 28.83
N ASN A 300 -14.51 -9.07 28.75
CA ASN A 300 -15.78 -9.00 29.46
C ASN A 300 -16.78 -10.08 28.98
N ALA A 301 -16.65 -10.57 27.74
CA ALA A 301 -17.40 -11.72 27.22
C ALA A 301 -16.82 -13.08 27.64
N GLY A 302 -15.75 -13.11 28.46
CA GLY A 302 -15.16 -14.33 29.00
C GLY A 302 -14.08 -14.96 28.11
N MET A 303 -13.45 -14.21 27.22
CA MET A 303 -12.36 -14.70 26.35
C MET A 303 -11.22 -15.30 27.17
N LYS A 304 -10.79 -16.50 26.80
CA LYS A 304 -9.62 -17.21 27.36
C LYS A 304 -8.48 -17.39 26.38
N SER A 305 -8.76 -17.31 25.08
CA SER A 305 -7.76 -17.31 24.01
C SER A 305 -8.20 -16.41 22.85
N LEU A 306 -7.29 -15.95 22.03
CA LEU A 306 -7.52 -14.97 20.97
C LEU A 306 -7.05 -15.49 19.61
N VAL A 307 -7.91 -15.39 18.61
CA VAL A 307 -7.55 -15.46 17.19
C VAL A 307 -7.52 -14.04 16.65
N PHE A 308 -6.33 -13.62 16.20
CA PHE A 308 -6.11 -12.30 15.61
C PHE A 308 -5.90 -12.43 14.11
N ASP A 309 -6.84 -11.97 13.32
CA ASP A 309 -6.85 -12.13 11.86
C ASP A 309 -6.23 -10.93 11.14
N LEU A 310 -5.11 -11.17 10.47
CA LEU A 310 -4.38 -10.23 9.62
C LEU A 310 -4.45 -10.62 8.13
N ARG A 311 -5.25 -11.60 7.75
CA ARG A 311 -5.39 -12.00 6.34
C ARG A 311 -5.94 -10.85 5.51
N GLY A 312 -5.31 -10.61 4.35
CA GLY A 312 -5.65 -9.51 3.46
C GLY A 312 -5.24 -8.12 3.97
N ASN A 313 -4.55 -8.03 5.11
CA ASN A 313 -4.09 -6.75 5.67
C ASN A 313 -2.76 -6.31 5.02
N PRO A 314 -2.74 -5.25 4.19
CA PRO A 314 -1.53 -4.81 3.48
C PRO A 314 -0.49 -4.11 4.37
N GLY A 315 -0.78 -3.98 5.68
CA GLY A 315 0.05 -3.27 6.63
C GLY A 315 -0.46 -1.87 6.97
N GLY A 316 0.45 -0.92 7.09
CA GLY A 316 0.17 0.46 7.46
C GLY A 316 1.32 1.07 8.25
N LEU A 317 1.01 1.82 9.32
CA LEU A 317 2.00 2.52 10.13
C LEU A 317 2.90 1.56 10.91
N LEU A 318 4.21 1.77 10.81
CA LEU A 318 5.22 1.06 11.60
C LEU A 318 4.99 1.29 13.12
N THR A 319 4.72 2.51 13.52
CA THR A 319 4.43 2.87 14.92
C THR A 319 3.28 2.06 15.48
N THR A 320 2.21 1.90 14.72
CA THR A 320 1.04 1.11 15.12
C THR A 320 1.37 -0.39 15.22
N ALA A 321 2.20 -0.94 14.33
CA ALA A 321 2.65 -2.32 14.46
C ALA A 321 3.46 -2.55 15.74
N ILE A 322 4.33 -1.61 16.09
CA ILE A 322 5.10 -1.63 17.33
C ILE A 322 4.15 -1.57 18.53
N GLU A 323 3.21 -0.62 18.56
CA GLU A 323 2.25 -0.47 19.65
C GLU A 323 1.35 -1.71 19.85
N LEU A 324 0.88 -2.32 18.75
CA LEU A 324 0.07 -3.53 18.83
C LEU A 324 0.89 -4.73 19.30
N SER A 325 2.13 -4.86 18.84
CA SER A 325 3.05 -5.91 19.32
C SER A 325 3.35 -5.76 20.80
N ASP A 326 3.56 -4.53 21.26
CA ASP A 326 3.85 -4.19 22.65
C ASP A 326 2.66 -4.50 23.60
N LYS A 327 1.42 -4.63 23.09
CA LYS A 327 0.27 -5.07 23.90
C LYS A 327 0.37 -6.55 24.32
N PHE A 328 1.12 -7.37 23.56
CA PHE A 328 1.24 -8.81 23.79
C PHE A 328 2.63 -9.22 24.26
N LEU A 329 3.67 -8.46 23.93
CA LEU A 329 5.07 -8.77 24.25
C LEU A 329 5.51 -8.01 25.51
N PRO A 330 5.88 -8.70 26.59
CA PRO A 330 6.39 -8.04 27.80
C PRO A 330 7.83 -7.57 27.65
N GLN A 331 8.58 -8.17 26.73
CA GLN A 331 9.98 -7.87 26.41
C GLN A 331 10.38 -8.45 25.04
N GLY A 332 11.58 -8.15 24.59
CA GLY A 332 12.15 -8.62 23.33
C GLY A 332 12.07 -7.59 22.23
N VAL A 333 12.86 -7.79 21.19
CA VAL A 333 12.85 -6.95 19.99
C VAL A 333 11.54 -7.18 19.23
N ILE A 334 10.95 -6.11 18.73
CA ILE A 334 9.78 -6.15 17.84
C ILE A 334 10.25 -6.10 16.40
N VAL A 335 11.06 -5.10 16.06
CA VAL A 335 11.57 -4.87 14.71
C VAL A 335 12.82 -4.02 14.77
N SER A 336 13.74 -4.22 13.83
CA SER A 336 14.79 -3.25 13.55
C SER A 336 14.76 -2.81 12.09
N THR A 337 15.30 -1.62 11.83
CA THR A 337 15.49 -1.12 10.46
C THR A 337 16.95 -0.84 10.22
N ARG A 338 17.40 -1.09 8.98
CA ARG A 338 18.74 -0.72 8.53
C ARG A 338 18.65 -0.06 7.18
N GLY A 339 19.16 1.14 7.13
CA GLY A 339 19.26 1.95 5.94
C GLY A 339 20.69 2.40 5.68
N ARG A 340 20.87 3.20 4.66
CA ARG A 340 22.18 3.75 4.30
C ARG A 340 22.67 4.81 5.28
N LEU A 341 21.76 5.57 5.86
CA LEU A 341 22.06 6.65 6.79
C LEU A 341 21.85 6.17 8.23
N ALA A 342 22.67 6.67 9.17
CA ALA A 342 22.56 6.31 10.58
C ALA A 342 21.16 6.55 11.16
N GLN A 343 20.47 7.60 10.72
CA GLN A 343 19.11 7.95 11.15
C GLN A 343 18.03 6.98 10.67
N ASP A 344 18.32 6.15 9.67
CA ASP A 344 17.41 5.14 9.14
C ASP A 344 17.55 3.80 9.90
N ASN A 345 18.53 3.73 10.82
CA ASN A 345 18.79 2.56 11.67
C ASN A 345 18.09 2.73 13.00
N MET A 346 17.17 1.85 13.29
CA MET A 346 16.46 1.82 14.57
C MET A 346 16.27 0.38 15.03
N SER A 347 16.09 0.20 16.33
CA SER A 347 15.66 -1.06 16.93
C SER A 347 14.61 -0.77 17.99
N GLU A 348 13.42 -1.32 17.79
CA GLU A 348 12.31 -1.17 18.72
C GLU A 348 12.07 -2.47 19.46
N SER A 349 11.94 -2.34 20.77
CA SER A 349 11.69 -3.46 21.70
C SER A 349 10.42 -3.20 22.48
N ALA A 350 9.82 -4.27 22.97
CA ALA A 350 8.66 -4.21 23.84
C ALA A 350 9.01 -3.48 25.14
N LYS A 351 8.11 -2.58 25.59
CA LYS A 351 8.32 -1.66 26.72
C LYS A 351 7.22 -1.73 27.79
N ARG A 352 6.10 -2.43 27.50
CA ARG A 352 4.95 -2.46 28.41
C ARG A 352 5.18 -3.39 29.59
N SER A 353 4.93 -2.90 30.78
CA SER A 353 4.96 -3.69 32.02
C SER A 353 3.72 -4.58 32.19
N ARG A 354 2.62 -4.25 31.50
CA ARG A 354 1.36 -5.00 31.55
C ARG A 354 0.91 -5.34 30.14
N THR A 355 0.88 -6.63 29.82
CA THR A 355 0.50 -7.16 28.53
C THR A 355 -0.67 -8.13 28.65
N TRP A 356 -1.38 -8.32 27.55
CA TRP A 356 -2.40 -9.35 27.45
C TRP A 356 -1.73 -10.74 27.43
N LYS A 357 -2.05 -11.58 28.42
CA LYS A 357 -1.44 -12.92 28.58
C LYS A 357 -2.30 -14.03 27.99
N VAL A 358 -3.28 -13.70 27.15
CA VAL A 358 -4.12 -14.70 26.50
C VAL A 358 -3.31 -15.52 25.49
N PRO A 359 -3.53 -16.83 25.37
CA PRO A 359 -3.05 -17.63 24.27
C PRO A 359 -3.41 -16.98 22.94
N LEU A 360 -2.47 -16.85 22.02
CA LEU A 360 -2.61 -16.05 20.80
C LEU A 360 -2.31 -16.88 19.55
N VAL A 361 -3.28 -16.92 18.64
CA VAL A 361 -3.14 -17.41 17.28
C VAL A 361 -3.27 -16.22 16.33
N VAL A 362 -2.33 -16.08 15.39
CA VAL A 362 -2.37 -15.01 14.38
C VAL A 362 -2.59 -15.63 13.00
N LEU A 363 -3.59 -15.18 12.28
CA LEU A 363 -3.85 -15.61 10.91
C LEU A 363 -3.17 -14.67 9.91
N VAL A 364 -2.47 -15.26 8.94
CA VAL A 364 -1.84 -14.52 7.84
C VAL A 364 -2.08 -15.22 6.50
N ASP A 365 -2.02 -14.44 5.41
CA ASP A 365 -2.07 -14.95 4.05
C ASP A 365 -1.08 -14.22 3.14
N GLU A 366 -1.07 -14.55 1.86
CA GLU A 366 -0.22 -13.96 0.83
C GLU A 366 -0.43 -12.45 0.61
N ASN A 367 -1.51 -11.87 1.15
CA ASN A 367 -1.82 -10.45 1.11
C ASN A 367 -1.48 -9.73 2.43
N SER A 368 -1.12 -10.48 3.47
CA SER A 368 -0.59 -9.91 4.71
C SER A 368 0.80 -9.35 4.44
N ALA A 369 0.99 -8.03 4.62
CA ALA A 369 2.22 -7.35 4.20
C ALA A 369 2.70 -6.30 5.20
N SER A 370 4.01 -5.95 5.16
CA SER A 370 4.59 -4.80 5.86
C SER A 370 4.34 -4.83 7.38
N ALA A 371 3.56 -3.91 7.95
CA ALA A 371 3.22 -3.86 9.38
C ALA A 371 2.61 -5.16 9.91
N SER A 372 1.81 -5.87 9.09
CA SER A 372 1.27 -7.19 9.42
C SER A 372 2.38 -8.23 9.59
N GLU A 373 3.40 -8.17 8.75
CA GLU A 373 4.55 -9.07 8.80
C GLU A 373 5.45 -8.76 10.00
N ILE A 374 5.60 -7.45 10.34
CA ILE A 374 6.32 -7.03 11.54
C ILE A 374 5.64 -7.60 12.78
N PHE A 375 4.32 -7.44 12.91
CA PHE A 375 3.56 -7.99 14.03
C PHE A 375 3.68 -9.51 14.10
N ALA A 376 3.43 -10.20 12.98
CA ALA A 376 3.49 -11.66 12.94
C ALA A 376 4.88 -12.21 13.30
N ALA A 377 5.96 -11.63 12.73
CA ALA A 377 7.33 -12.00 13.06
C ALA A 377 7.67 -11.71 14.53
N ALA A 378 7.21 -10.58 15.07
CA ALA A 378 7.43 -10.23 16.48
C ALA A 378 6.76 -11.26 17.42
N ILE A 379 5.55 -11.70 17.12
CA ILE A 379 4.86 -12.73 17.91
C ILE A 379 5.53 -14.10 17.77
N GLN A 380 5.87 -14.48 16.54
CA GLN A 380 6.48 -15.78 16.24
C GLN A 380 7.86 -15.94 16.89
N GLU A 381 8.76 -15.01 16.57
CA GLU A 381 10.19 -15.14 16.94
C GLU A 381 10.44 -14.85 18.43
N ASN A 382 9.56 -14.10 19.12
CA ASN A 382 9.55 -14.03 20.58
C ASN A 382 8.78 -15.19 21.24
N GLN A 383 8.33 -16.19 20.47
CA GLN A 383 7.59 -17.36 20.97
C GLN A 383 6.35 -16.99 21.81
N ARG A 384 5.64 -15.89 21.41
CA ARG A 384 4.49 -15.37 22.14
C ARG A 384 3.16 -16.00 21.70
N GLY A 385 3.11 -16.51 20.49
CA GLY A 385 1.92 -17.10 19.88
C GLY A 385 2.29 -17.91 18.65
N VAL A 386 1.29 -18.45 17.97
CA VAL A 386 1.44 -19.31 16.79
C VAL A 386 0.88 -18.59 15.58
N ILE A 387 1.61 -18.60 14.47
CA ILE A 387 1.20 -18.05 13.18
C ILE A 387 0.61 -19.17 12.33
N VAL A 388 -0.57 -18.94 11.77
CA VAL A 388 -1.34 -19.93 11.01
C VAL A 388 -1.76 -19.34 9.65
N GLY A 389 -1.78 -20.14 8.62
CA GLY A 389 -2.26 -19.77 7.29
C GLY A 389 -1.26 -20.00 6.18
N ARG A 390 -1.00 -18.99 5.36
CA ARG A 390 -0.08 -19.05 4.21
C ARG A 390 1.04 -18.05 4.35
N LYS A 391 2.14 -18.29 3.62
CA LYS A 391 3.30 -17.40 3.60
C LYS A 391 2.88 -15.98 3.22
N SER A 392 3.32 -14.99 3.99
CA SER A 392 3.01 -13.59 3.76
C SER A 392 3.75 -13.00 2.55
N TYR A 393 3.41 -11.77 2.17
CA TYR A 393 3.83 -11.10 0.94
C TYR A 393 5.35 -10.88 0.82
N GLY A 394 6.05 -10.54 1.91
CA GLY A 394 7.48 -10.21 1.89
C GLY A 394 7.79 -8.74 1.60
N LYS A 395 6.95 -7.80 2.05
CA LYS A 395 7.23 -6.36 1.96
C LYS A 395 8.10 -5.91 3.14
N GLY A 396 9.39 -6.14 3.05
CA GLY A 396 10.36 -5.86 4.11
C GLY A 396 11.10 -4.53 3.94
N THR A 397 10.46 -3.47 3.42
CA THR A 397 11.12 -2.18 3.15
C THR A 397 10.34 -1.01 3.74
N VAL A 398 11.09 0.01 4.21
CA VAL A 398 10.56 1.29 4.73
C VAL A 398 10.47 2.29 3.60
N GLN A 399 9.29 2.88 3.38
CA GLN A 399 9.11 4.01 2.50
C GLN A 399 8.96 5.29 3.32
N THR A 400 9.80 6.28 2.99
CA THR A 400 9.71 7.62 3.57
C THR A 400 9.21 8.60 2.51
N HIS A 401 8.25 9.43 2.88
CA HIS A 401 7.74 10.51 2.04
C HIS A 401 8.50 11.79 2.32
N PHE A 402 9.14 12.33 1.31
CA PHE A 402 9.87 13.60 1.38
C PHE A 402 9.07 14.69 0.66
N PRO A 403 8.52 15.69 1.39
CA PRO A 403 7.86 16.83 0.75
C PRO A 403 8.80 17.54 -0.21
N LEU A 404 8.29 17.92 -1.37
CA LEU A 404 9.04 18.67 -2.39
C LEU A 404 8.88 20.18 -2.16
N GLN A 405 9.91 20.92 -2.50
CA GLN A 405 9.93 22.39 -2.36
C GLN A 405 9.52 23.09 -3.67
N SER A 406 9.88 22.49 -4.81
CA SER A 406 9.64 23.07 -6.13
C SER A 406 8.17 22.96 -6.58
N VAL A 407 7.43 21.97 -6.05
CA VAL A 407 6.04 21.70 -6.40
C VAL A 407 5.27 21.14 -5.20
N SER A 408 3.94 21.19 -5.26
CA SER A 408 3.10 20.43 -4.32
C SER A 408 3.18 18.94 -4.63
N GLY A 409 3.59 18.16 -3.63
CA GLY A 409 3.76 16.72 -3.75
C GLY A 409 4.91 16.21 -2.91
N ALA A 410 5.16 14.93 -3.02
CA ALA A 410 6.22 14.25 -2.30
C ALA A 410 7.00 13.27 -3.20
N LEU A 411 8.25 13.04 -2.84
CA LEU A 411 9.02 11.91 -3.35
C LEU A 411 8.98 10.80 -2.30
N ARG A 412 8.37 9.67 -2.64
CA ARG A 412 8.38 8.46 -1.83
C ARG A 412 9.61 7.63 -2.19
N LEU A 413 10.48 7.38 -1.23
CA LEU A 413 11.71 6.59 -1.43
C LEU A 413 11.80 5.45 -0.42
N THR A 414 12.36 4.33 -0.86
CA THR A 414 12.81 3.28 0.03
C THR A 414 14.11 3.71 0.72
N THR A 415 14.04 3.86 2.06
CA THR A 415 15.16 4.37 2.87
C THR A 415 15.83 3.29 3.71
N ALA A 416 15.11 2.21 4.06
CA ALA A 416 15.62 1.13 4.89
C ALA A 416 14.95 -0.20 4.60
N LYS A 417 15.50 -1.28 5.15
CA LYS A 417 14.88 -2.61 5.23
C LYS A 417 14.49 -2.93 6.65
N PHE A 418 13.44 -3.75 6.80
CA PHE A 418 13.02 -4.32 8.07
C PHE A 418 13.77 -5.62 8.35
N TYR A 419 14.10 -5.81 9.62
CA TYR A 419 14.65 -7.04 10.18
C TYR A 419 13.77 -7.53 11.33
N SER A 420 13.54 -8.83 11.37
CA SER A 420 12.77 -9.49 12.42
C SER A 420 13.53 -9.50 13.75
N PRO A 421 12.91 -9.93 14.87
CA PRO A 421 13.60 -10.09 16.16
C PRO A 421 14.88 -10.91 16.09
N ASN A 422 14.91 -11.97 15.29
CA ASN A 422 16.08 -12.83 15.09
C ASN A 422 17.04 -12.33 14.00
N ASP A 423 16.97 -11.05 13.67
CA ASP A 423 17.85 -10.38 12.69
C ASP A 423 17.73 -10.91 11.24
N ARG A 424 16.60 -11.51 10.90
CA ARG A 424 16.30 -12.00 9.55
C ARG A 424 15.78 -10.85 8.69
N GLU A 425 16.37 -10.63 7.50
CA GLU A 425 15.85 -9.68 6.53
C GLU A 425 14.46 -10.11 6.05
N MET A 426 13.47 -9.22 6.14
CA MET A 426 12.08 -9.51 5.80
C MET A 426 11.75 -9.26 4.32
N ALA A 427 12.58 -8.47 3.62
CA ALA A 427 12.36 -8.14 2.21
C ALA A 427 12.47 -9.38 1.32
N GLY A 428 11.38 -9.72 0.63
CA GLY A 428 11.25 -10.91 -0.22
C GLY A 428 11.09 -12.23 0.56
N ALA A 429 11.41 -12.25 1.85
CA ALA A 429 11.30 -13.46 2.67
C ALA A 429 9.90 -13.70 3.22
N GLY A 430 9.24 -12.63 3.68
CA GLY A 430 7.96 -12.73 4.36
C GLY A 430 8.01 -13.48 5.69
N VAL A 431 6.85 -13.81 6.23
CA VAL A 431 6.67 -14.67 7.40
C VAL A 431 6.10 -15.99 6.93
N THR A 432 6.81 -17.09 7.24
CA THR A 432 6.33 -18.44 7.02
C THR A 432 5.54 -18.86 8.26
N PRO A 433 4.26 -19.26 8.14
CA PRO A 433 3.46 -19.69 9.27
C PRO A 433 4.06 -20.91 9.97
N ASP A 434 3.83 -21.03 11.29
CA ASP A 434 4.17 -22.23 12.08
C ASP A 434 3.27 -23.41 11.68
N VAL A 435 2.03 -23.09 11.28
CA VAL A 435 1.06 -24.06 10.76
C VAL A 435 0.56 -23.59 9.41
N VAL A 436 1.06 -24.24 8.36
CA VAL A 436 0.64 -23.98 6.99
C VAL A 436 -0.73 -24.64 6.74
N VAL A 437 -1.66 -23.87 6.22
CA VAL A 437 -2.98 -24.35 5.79
C VAL A 437 -2.98 -24.40 4.28
N ASP A 438 -2.85 -25.60 3.70
CA ASP A 438 -2.76 -25.80 2.26
C ASP A 438 -4.11 -25.54 1.57
N ASP A 439 -4.01 -24.84 0.45
CA ASP A 439 -4.98 -24.60 -0.61
C ASP A 439 -6.42 -24.27 -0.23
N PHE A 440 -6.70 -22.97 -0.28
CA PHE A 440 -8.00 -22.53 -0.76
C PHE A 440 -7.91 -21.15 -1.42
N LYS A 441 -8.30 -21.04 -2.68
CA LYS A 441 -8.72 -19.78 -3.28
C LYS A 441 -9.96 -19.32 -2.51
N LEU A 442 -9.78 -18.38 -1.61
CA LEU A 442 -10.88 -17.71 -0.93
C LEU A 442 -11.58 -16.80 -1.94
N GLU A 443 -12.64 -17.29 -2.56
CA GLU A 443 -13.54 -16.47 -3.38
C GLU A 443 -14.47 -15.58 -2.53
N SER A 444 -14.53 -15.79 -1.21
CA SER A 444 -15.30 -14.95 -0.30
C SER A 444 -14.61 -14.82 1.06
N ARG A 445 -14.42 -13.59 1.52
CA ARG A 445 -13.92 -13.24 2.85
C ARG A 445 -14.97 -13.44 3.97
N GLN A 446 -15.96 -14.30 3.77
CA GLN A 446 -16.98 -14.54 4.78
C GLN A 446 -16.51 -15.59 5.77
N LEU A 447 -16.53 -15.23 7.05
CA LEU A 447 -16.34 -16.13 8.18
C LEU A 447 -17.51 -17.12 8.26
N ASN A 448 -17.37 -18.23 7.60
CA ASN A 448 -18.31 -19.34 7.69
C ASN A 448 -17.62 -20.55 8.35
N SER A 449 -18.40 -21.53 8.75
CA SER A 449 -17.94 -22.78 9.36
C SER A 449 -17.01 -23.62 8.45
N GLY A 450 -16.86 -23.23 7.19
CA GLY A 450 -15.99 -23.87 6.20
C GLY A 450 -14.59 -23.24 6.06
N ASP A 451 -14.28 -22.14 6.75
CA ASP A 451 -12.96 -21.50 6.70
C ASP A 451 -11.91 -22.37 7.40
N LYS A 452 -11.03 -22.99 6.61
CA LYS A 452 -9.99 -23.91 7.11
C LYS A 452 -8.97 -23.24 8.03
N ASP A 453 -8.61 -21.97 7.77
CA ASP A 453 -7.68 -21.21 8.61
C ASP A 453 -8.31 -21.01 10.01
N ILE A 454 -9.58 -20.63 10.05
CA ILE A 454 -10.35 -20.48 11.30
C ILE A 454 -10.46 -21.82 12.03
N GLN A 455 -10.75 -22.92 11.33
CA GLN A 455 -10.80 -24.24 11.94
C GLN A 455 -9.45 -24.67 12.53
N ALA A 456 -8.34 -24.39 11.82
CA ALA A 456 -7.00 -24.67 12.32
C ALA A 456 -6.69 -23.80 13.56
N ALA A 457 -7.03 -22.52 13.51
CA ALA A 457 -6.86 -21.60 14.64
C ALA A 457 -7.65 -22.03 15.88
N LEU A 458 -8.90 -22.46 15.74
CA LEU A 458 -9.74 -22.95 16.85
C LEU A 458 -9.14 -24.19 17.52
N ARG A 459 -8.63 -25.14 16.73
CA ARG A 459 -7.98 -26.34 17.27
C ARG A 459 -6.71 -26.01 18.08
N LEU A 460 -5.96 -24.98 17.64
CA LEU A 460 -4.74 -24.53 18.32
C LEU A 460 -5.06 -23.68 19.55
N ALA A 461 -6.01 -22.78 19.45
CA ALA A 461 -6.41 -21.86 20.52
C ALA A 461 -6.79 -22.59 21.83
N SER A 462 -7.21 -23.85 21.74
CA SER A 462 -7.60 -24.69 22.88
C SER A 462 -6.45 -25.57 23.41
N ARG A 463 -5.25 -25.52 22.81
CA ARG A 463 -4.13 -26.39 23.22
C ARG A 463 -3.40 -25.84 24.45
N PRO A 464 -3.06 -26.71 25.43
CA PRO A 464 -2.30 -26.31 26.62
C PRO A 464 -0.94 -25.67 26.33
N GLU A 465 -0.28 -26.11 25.24
CA GLU A 465 1.03 -25.60 24.83
C GLU A 465 0.97 -24.11 24.51
N LEU A 466 -0.11 -23.63 23.91
CA LEU A 466 -0.28 -22.22 23.59
C LEU A 466 -0.46 -21.37 24.86
N ALA A 467 -1.15 -21.90 25.87
CA ALA A 467 -1.25 -21.27 27.19
C ALA A 467 0.12 -21.18 27.87
N GLN A 468 0.96 -22.23 27.77
CA GLN A 468 2.32 -22.22 28.30
C GLN A 468 3.21 -21.21 27.59
N MET A 469 3.07 -21.03 26.27
CA MET A 469 3.78 -19.96 25.52
C MET A 469 3.42 -18.59 26.06
N ALA A 470 2.15 -18.32 26.27
CA ALA A 470 1.67 -17.04 26.83
C ALA A 470 2.20 -16.78 28.25
N GLU A 471 2.35 -17.80 29.08
CA GLU A 471 2.92 -17.71 30.42
C GLU A 471 4.43 -17.53 30.41
N ARG A 472 5.15 -18.26 29.54
CA ARG A 472 6.61 -18.17 29.41
C ARG A 472 7.06 -16.80 28.92
N SER A 473 6.39 -16.27 27.93
CA SER A 473 6.68 -14.93 27.40
C SER A 473 6.40 -13.83 28.41
N ALA A 474 5.56 -14.09 29.43
CA ALA A 474 5.27 -13.15 30.49
C ALA A 474 6.36 -13.09 31.60
N LYS A 475 7.28 -14.04 31.65
CA LYS A 475 8.38 -14.06 32.61
C LYS A 475 9.59 -13.36 32.01
N PRO A 476 10.31 -12.49 32.74
CA PRO A 476 11.58 -11.94 32.29
C PRO A 476 12.52 -13.10 31.95
N GLN A 477 13.06 -13.13 30.73
CA GLN A 477 14.18 -14.01 30.44
C GLN A 477 15.37 -13.47 31.23
N THR A 478 15.80 -14.19 32.25
CA THR A 478 17.06 -13.89 32.94
C THR A 478 18.15 -14.05 31.88
N PRO A 479 18.98 -13.01 31.61
CA PRO A 479 20.12 -13.19 30.73
C PRO A 479 20.92 -14.36 31.26
N GLY A 480 21.07 -15.41 30.48
CA GLY A 480 21.97 -16.50 30.82
C GLY A 480 23.39 -15.96 30.84
N TYR A 481 23.88 -15.57 32.01
CA TYR A 481 25.31 -15.42 32.24
C TYR A 481 25.92 -16.80 32.05
N SER A 482 26.40 -17.09 30.88
CA SER A 482 27.40 -18.15 30.70
C SER A 482 28.68 -17.64 31.38
N ILE A 483 28.88 -18.08 32.60
CA ILE A 483 30.19 -18.01 33.23
C ILE A 483 31.04 -19.03 32.44
N SER A 484 31.73 -18.55 31.42
CA SER A 484 32.86 -19.28 30.87
C SER A 484 33.90 -19.32 31.97
N ASP A 485 34.12 -20.51 32.52
CA ASP A 485 35.20 -20.79 33.45
C ASP A 485 36.49 -20.14 32.99
N GLY A 486 36.91 -19.11 33.71
CA GLY A 486 38.23 -18.54 33.63
C GLY A 486 39.21 -19.50 34.25
N ARG A 487 40.18 -19.95 33.47
CA ARG A 487 41.48 -20.36 33.98
C ARG A 487 42.52 -19.42 33.42
N PHE A 488 43.15 -18.74 34.38
CA PHE A 488 44.39 -17.96 34.33
C PHE A 488 44.48 -16.77 33.40
#